data_ed7c3846932f3a83abb796c91f1a4b94
#
_entry.id   ed7c3846932f3a83abb796c91f1a4b94
#
_cell.length_a   1.000
_cell.length_b   1.000
_cell.length_c   1.000
_cell.angle_alpha   90.00
_cell.angle_beta   90.00
_cell.angle_gamma   90.00
#
_symmetry.space_group_name_H-M   'P 1'
#
loop_
_entity.id
_entity.type
_entity.pdbx_description
1 polymer ?
#
loop_
_entity_poly.entity_id
_entity_poly.type
_entity_poly.pdbx_seq_one_letter_code
_entity_poly.pdbx_strand_id
1 'polypeptide(L)'
;MQQAVIAVDGEDAQYSDIEKDLIRALAHRSSAESKAAVNPAEMFFGNSKELNIKFSDEMAKLHKKYPGDHDVTAVYAESLMVLHPWAMWVKNETSGEIGPVNDSTLLVKTVLEEAMKAPGGMEHPGILHLYCHLMELSDEPIAAMPAADALRTLFPLAGHLTHMASHIDIWAGHYKEALDINITATKTDDAIVEFTGSEANFYKGYRIHNAHMGAWAAIFCGQKETAMAMARVTEAMLPPGDVNGGVHHMLFGLIPLGQLYLEPYSMVKWHVMIRFGMWDEILAEPIEADTDLYATSVATAHYARGIAYASMGLIAEAEQEQAKYLEDMDNKALQGRMLHNNFIMSEEAPCILKVGKEMLAGEIEYRKGNFEKAFELLREAVRLDTGLLYDEPWGWMIPAEHALGALLLDQGHVEEATQVFRSNLKMYKDNMWGLLGLYQCLETTGDPEAANVKKLFDQASSTADTKLAATCFCAKMAGAKSPKAPSPKNECCGTA
;
A
#
# COMPACT_ATOMS: atom_id res chain seq x y z
N MET A 1 30.65 -10.00 -7.90
CA MET A 1 31.44 -8.91 -7.34
C MET A 1 32.95 -9.08 -7.48
N GLN A 2 33.59 -10.19 -7.06
CA GLN A 2 35.05 -10.41 -7.25
C GLN A 2 35.51 -10.27 -8.72
N GLN A 3 34.73 -10.80 -9.68
CA GLN A 3 35.03 -10.62 -11.11
C GLN A 3 34.96 -9.16 -11.57
N ALA A 4 34.04 -8.37 -11.01
CA ALA A 4 33.95 -6.94 -11.34
C ALA A 4 35.18 -6.18 -10.81
N VAL A 5 35.64 -6.49 -9.59
CA VAL A 5 36.86 -5.89 -9.03
C VAL A 5 38.09 -6.26 -9.91
N ILE A 6 38.24 -7.55 -10.28
CA ILE A 6 39.31 -7.99 -11.17
C ILE A 6 39.24 -7.25 -12.51
N ALA A 7 38.05 -7.04 -13.08
CA ALA A 7 37.86 -6.35 -14.33
C ALA A 7 38.30 -4.86 -14.27
N VAL A 8 38.02 -4.18 -13.20
CA VAL A 8 38.40 -2.75 -13.07
C VAL A 8 39.85 -2.54 -12.65
N ASP A 9 40.51 -3.55 -12.08
CA ASP A 9 41.92 -3.55 -11.72
C ASP A 9 42.83 -4.06 -12.84
N GLY A 10 42.27 -4.51 -13.96
CA GLY A 10 43.02 -4.97 -15.11
C GLY A 10 43.83 -3.86 -15.83
N GLU A 11 44.98 -4.19 -16.40
CA GLU A 11 45.87 -3.22 -17.07
C GLU A 11 45.20 -2.49 -18.25
N ASP A 12 44.23 -3.13 -18.92
CA ASP A 12 43.49 -2.58 -20.08
C ASP A 12 42.12 -1.97 -19.70
N ALA A 13 41.83 -1.79 -18.41
CA ALA A 13 40.53 -1.32 -17.95
C ALA A 13 40.31 0.16 -18.24
N GLN A 14 39.39 0.48 -19.14
CA GLN A 14 38.99 1.85 -19.52
C GLN A 14 37.89 2.40 -18.63
N TYR A 15 38.09 2.34 -17.31
CA TYR A 15 37.16 2.89 -16.33
C TYR A 15 37.74 4.15 -15.71
N SER A 16 36.87 5.12 -15.40
CA SER A 16 37.25 6.30 -14.61
C SER A 16 37.63 5.91 -13.19
N ASP A 17 38.35 6.78 -12.49
CA ASP A 17 38.70 6.53 -11.08
C ASP A 17 37.46 6.44 -10.19
N ILE A 18 36.40 7.21 -10.48
CA ILE A 18 35.12 7.15 -9.77
C ILE A 18 34.47 5.78 -9.94
N GLU A 19 34.34 5.27 -11.18
CA GLU A 19 33.76 3.96 -11.44
C GLU A 19 34.52 2.84 -10.74
N LYS A 20 35.86 2.88 -10.77
CA LYS A 20 36.71 1.92 -10.07
C LYS A 20 36.47 1.93 -8.57
N ASP A 21 36.42 3.11 -7.99
CA ASP A 21 36.23 3.28 -6.55
C ASP A 21 34.82 2.86 -6.10
N LEU A 22 33.77 3.20 -6.87
CA LEU A 22 32.41 2.75 -6.59
C LEU A 22 32.29 1.21 -6.64
N ILE A 23 32.90 0.54 -7.61
CA ILE A 23 32.91 -0.92 -7.69
C ILE A 23 33.66 -1.54 -6.52
N ARG A 24 34.80 -0.96 -6.11
CA ARG A 24 35.54 -1.42 -4.91
C ARG A 24 34.74 -1.22 -3.63
N ALA A 25 34.08 -0.06 -3.47
CA ALA A 25 33.22 0.18 -2.32
C ALA A 25 32.05 -0.82 -2.29
N LEU A 26 31.38 -1.05 -3.42
CA LEU A 26 30.29 -2.01 -3.51
C LEU A 26 30.74 -3.46 -3.20
N ALA A 27 32.02 -3.79 -3.40
CA ALA A 27 32.56 -5.12 -3.04
C ALA A 27 32.49 -5.40 -1.55
N HIS A 28 32.52 -4.36 -0.68
CA HIS A 28 32.35 -4.51 0.77
C HIS A 28 30.96 -4.96 1.18
N ARG A 29 29.93 -4.73 0.33
CA ARG A 29 28.56 -5.22 0.52
C ARG A 29 28.36 -6.70 0.17
N SER A 30 29.41 -7.36 -0.39
CA SER A 30 29.36 -8.74 -0.87
C SER A 30 30.36 -9.61 -0.13
N SER A 31 29.91 -10.64 0.60
CA SER A 31 30.78 -11.68 1.16
C SER A 31 30.64 -13.00 0.42
N ALA A 32 31.70 -13.83 0.45
CA ALA A 32 31.63 -15.21 -0.07
C ALA A 32 30.63 -16.08 0.74
N GLU A 33 30.40 -15.72 2.00
CA GLU A 33 29.48 -16.39 2.93
C GLU A 33 28.02 -16.00 2.71
N SER A 34 27.74 -14.83 2.10
CA SER A 34 26.37 -14.39 1.76
C SER A 34 25.66 -15.27 0.72
N LYS A 35 26.37 -16.19 0.08
CA LYS A 35 25.79 -17.22 -0.80
C LYS A 35 25.00 -18.30 -0.05
N ALA A 36 25.10 -18.35 1.26
CA ALA A 36 24.46 -19.35 2.12
C ALA A 36 23.20 -18.81 2.84
N ALA A 37 22.81 -17.55 2.65
CA ALA A 37 21.57 -17.02 3.23
C ALA A 37 20.36 -17.68 2.56
N VAL A 38 19.66 -18.49 3.32
CA VAL A 38 18.56 -19.36 2.86
C VAL A 38 17.20 -18.70 3.02
N ASN A 39 17.15 -17.57 3.75
CA ASN A 39 15.91 -16.87 4.07
C ASN A 39 15.75 -15.59 3.21
N PRO A 40 14.64 -15.44 2.45
CA PRO A 40 14.39 -14.23 1.66
C PRO A 40 14.43 -12.93 2.48
N ALA A 41 13.86 -12.93 3.68
CA ALA A 41 13.90 -11.80 4.57
C ALA A 41 15.35 -11.47 4.98
N GLU A 42 16.19 -12.47 5.22
CA GLU A 42 17.62 -12.28 5.47
C GLU A 42 18.37 -11.78 4.22
N MET A 43 17.94 -12.20 3.05
CA MET A 43 18.52 -11.75 1.78
C MET A 43 18.21 -10.28 1.48
N PHE A 44 17.00 -9.82 1.79
CA PHE A 44 16.58 -8.43 1.61
C PHE A 44 16.92 -7.56 2.84
N PHE A 45 16.86 -8.08 4.07
CA PHE A 45 16.87 -7.29 5.30
C PHE A 45 17.89 -7.75 6.37
N GLY A 46 18.46 -8.96 6.31
CA GLY A 46 19.08 -9.61 7.47
C GLY A 46 20.59 -9.59 7.59
N ASN A 47 21.28 -10.52 6.94
CA ASN A 47 22.74 -10.72 7.13
C ASN A 47 23.63 -9.61 6.56
N SER A 48 23.00 -8.57 6.01
CA SER A 48 23.71 -7.48 5.37
C SER A 48 24.03 -6.30 6.30
N LYS A 49 23.56 -6.27 7.56
CA LYS A 49 23.75 -5.08 8.41
C LYS A 49 25.22 -4.68 8.57
N GLU A 50 26.09 -5.64 8.91
CA GLU A 50 27.53 -5.37 9.01
C GLU A 50 28.15 -5.00 7.65
N LEU A 51 27.68 -5.66 6.57
CA LEU A 51 28.16 -5.37 5.22
C LEU A 51 27.65 -4.01 4.75
N ASN A 52 26.40 -3.64 5.06
CA ASN A 52 25.85 -2.34 4.76
C ASN A 52 26.58 -1.23 5.52
N ILE A 53 26.95 -1.45 6.81
CA ILE A 53 27.79 -0.50 7.58
C ILE A 53 29.14 -0.31 6.90
N LYS A 54 29.84 -1.40 6.53
CA LYS A 54 31.15 -1.31 5.84
C LYS A 54 31.01 -0.56 4.51
N PHE A 55 29.95 -0.84 3.75
CA PHE A 55 29.67 -0.16 2.50
C PHE A 55 29.43 1.33 2.70
N SER A 56 28.61 1.69 3.69
CA SER A 56 28.33 3.08 4.05
C SER A 56 29.58 3.85 4.48
N ASP A 57 30.47 3.19 5.26
CA ASP A 57 31.76 3.77 5.66
C ASP A 57 32.68 4.06 4.46
N GLU A 58 32.71 3.14 3.47
CA GLU A 58 33.49 3.36 2.23
C GLU A 58 32.84 4.47 1.39
N MET A 59 31.53 4.49 1.25
CA MET A 59 30.82 5.55 0.52
C MET A 59 31.01 6.93 1.14
N ALA A 60 31.09 7.03 2.48
CA ALA A 60 31.44 8.29 3.16
C ALA A 60 32.82 8.83 2.76
N LYS A 61 33.81 7.91 2.56
CA LYS A 61 35.15 8.29 2.07
C LYS A 61 35.10 8.78 0.63
N LEU A 62 34.31 8.10 -0.23
CA LEU A 62 34.16 8.49 -1.63
C LEU A 62 33.42 9.81 -1.79
N HIS A 63 32.35 10.04 -1.05
CA HIS A 63 31.64 11.31 -1.05
C HIS A 63 32.56 12.49 -0.67
N LYS A 64 33.46 12.26 0.31
CA LYS A 64 34.48 13.24 0.68
C LYS A 64 35.57 13.40 -0.41
N LYS A 65 35.92 12.33 -1.11
CA LYS A 65 36.94 12.32 -2.17
C LYS A 65 36.45 13.00 -3.46
N TYR A 66 35.18 12.85 -3.77
CA TYR A 66 34.54 13.37 -4.99
C TYR A 66 33.42 14.36 -4.66
N PRO A 67 33.75 15.52 -4.07
CA PRO A 67 32.73 16.48 -3.66
C PRO A 67 32.00 17.06 -4.87
N GLY A 68 30.66 17.06 -4.82
CA GLY A 68 29.80 17.56 -5.90
C GLY A 68 29.53 16.57 -7.03
N ASP A 69 30.05 15.33 -6.96
CA ASP A 69 29.64 14.27 -7.85
C ASP A 69 28.27 13.72 -7.38
N HIS A 70 27.24 13.85 -8.24
CA HIS A 70 25.88 13.51 -7.90
C HIS A 70 25.64 11.99 -7.84
N ASP A 71 26.31 11.19 -8.67
CA ASP A 71 26.21 9.72 -8.63
C ASP A 71 26.78 9.20 -7.32
N VAL A 72 27.97 9.66 -6.93
CA VAL A 72 28.59 9.29 -5.64
C VAL A 72 27.72 9.73 -4.48
N THR A 73 27.12 10.92 -4.54
CA THR A 73 26.23 11.45 -3.51
C THR A 73 24.96 10.63 -3.38
N ALA A 74 24.33 10.25 -4.50
CA ALA A 74 23.14 9.40 -4.48
C ALA A 74 23.43 8.02 -3.87
N VAL A 75 24.52 7.37 -4.29
CA VAL A 75 24.91 6.05 -3.75
C VAL A 75 25.30 6.15 -2.26
N TYR A 76 25.92 7.27 -1.84
CA TYR A 76 26.18 7.51 -0.42
C TYR A 76 24.89 7.65 0.40
N ALA A 77 23.95 8.47 -0.07
CA ALA A 77 22.64 8.60 0.57
C ALA A 77 21.91 7.25 0.69
N GLU A 78 21.83 6.47 -0.41
CA GLU A 78 21.27 5.13 -0.40
C GLU A 78 21.98 4.22 0.62
N SER A 79 23.32 4.24 0.68
CA SER A 79 24.09 3.42 1.62
C SER A 79 23.78 3.69 3.09
N LEU A 80 23.36 4.91 3.42
CA LEU A 80 22.87 5.29 4.75
C LEU A 80 21.43 4.85 4.98
N MET A 81 20.55 5.01 3.95
CA MET A 81 19.14 4.65 4.05
C MET A 81 18.94 3.14 4.24
N VAL A 82 19.73 2.30 3.58
CA VAL A 82 19.66 0.84 3.73
C VAL A 82 20.10 0.30 5.10
N LEU A 83 20.62 1.16 5.99
CA LEU A 83 20.85 0.80 7.39
C LEU A 83 19.56 0.72 8.19
N HIS A 84 18.52 1.43 7.76
CA HIS A 84 17.19 1.52 8.38
C HIS A 84 16.08 1.52 7.31
N PRO A 85 15.92 0.43 6.53
CA PRO A 85 14.91 0.36 5.47
C PRO A 85 13.51 0.63 6.03
N TRP A 86 12.77 1.56 5.42
CA TRP A 86 11.43 2.02 5.85
C TRP A 86 11.32 2.49 7.32
N ALA A 87 12.45 2.66 8.01
CA ALA A 87 12.51 3.05 9.42
C ALA A 87 13.48 4.23 9.66
N MET A 88 13.71 5.08 8.66
CA MET A 88 14.49 6.31 8.81
C MET A 88 13.80 7.30 9.77
N TRP A 89 12.48 7.30 9.79
CA TRP A 89 11.64 8.07 10.70
C TRP A 89 10.82 7.13 11.57
N VAL A 90 10.64 7.47 12.82
CA VAL A 90 9.91 6.65 13.79
C VAL A 90 8.91 7.49 14.55
N LYS A 91 7.73 6.94 14.75
CA LYS A 91 6.69 7.57 15.56
C LYS A 91 6.92 7.25 17.03
N ASN A 92 6.99 8.26 17.86
CA ASN A 92 7.02 8.08 19.31
C ASN A 92 5.65 7.58 19.80
N GLU A 93 5.61 6.42 20.42
CA GLU A 93 4.38 5.80 20.89
C GLU A 93 3.64 6.62 21.96
N THR A 94 4.36 7.45 22.72
CA THR A 94 3.77 8.24 23.79
C THR A 94 3.30 9.61 23.33
N SER A 95 4.12 10.35 22.56
CA SER A 95 3.77 11.69 22.06
C SER A 95 3.02 11.67 20.75
N GLY A 96 3.17 10.60 19.96
CA GLY A 96 2.66 10.50 18.59
C GLY A 96 3.46 11.30 17.56
N GLU A 97 4.55 11.97 17.98
CA GLU A 97 5.42 12.75 17.11
C GLU A 97 6.32 11.84 16.27
N ILE A 98 6.54 12.22 15.03
CA ILE A 98 7.48 11.56 14.11
C ILE A 98 8.82 12.24 14.24
N GLY A 99 9.88 11.46 14.40
CA GLY A 99 11.24 11.96 14.49
C GLY A 99 12.26 11.04 13.83
N PRO A 100 13.50 11.49 13.62
CA PRO A 100 14.54 10.66 13.01
C PRO A 100 14.90 9.48 13.90
N VAL A 101 15.17 8.31 13.30
CA VAL A 101 15.58 7.11 14.04
C VAL A 101 16.93 7.33 14.74
N ASN A 102 17.82 8.09 14.12
CA ASN A 102 19.12 8.52 14.64
C ASN A 102 19.73 9.65 13.79
N ASP A 103 20.96 10.05 14.09
CA ASP A 103 21.67 11.13 13.38
C ASP A 103 21.90 10.84 11.90
N SER A 104 21.92 9.56 11.46
CA SER A 104 22.11 9.24 10.05
C SER A 104 20.94 9.70 9.19
N THR A 105 19.70 9.72 9.72
CA THR A 105 18.53 10.27 9.03
C THR A 105 18.70 11.73 8.68
N LEU A 106 19.13 12.54 9.66
CA LEU A 106 19.39 13.96 9.44
C LEU A 106 20.57 14.20 8.50
N LEU A 107 21.59 13.33 8.56
CA LEU A 107 22.73 13.38 7.64
C LEU A 107 22.26 13.13 6.20
N VAL A 108 21.45 12.08 5.94
CA VAL A 108 20.90 11.81 4.60
C VAL A 108 20.10 13.00 4.10
N LYS A 109 19.22 13.56 4.95
CA LYS A 109 18.43 14.75 4.60
C LYS A 109 19.33 15.91 4.17
N THR A 110 20.36 16.19 4.97
CA THR A 110 21.33 17.26 4.67
C THR A 110 22.05 17.01 3.35
N VAL A 111 22.59 15.81 3.15
CA VAL A 111 23.34 15.41 1.94
C VAL A 111 22.49 15.58 0.68
N LEU A 112 21.23 15.11 0.70
CA LEU A 112 20.34 15.20 -0.44
C LEU A 112 19.89 16.65 -0.70
N GLU A 113 19.55 17.43 0.34
CA GLU A 113 19.15 18.83 0.20
C GLU A 113 20.29 19.73 -0.30
N GLU A 114 21.55 19.49 0.12
CA GLU A 114 22.72 20.20 -0.39
C GLU A 114 22.98 19.84 -1.85
N ALA A 115 22.85 18.56 -2.22
CA ALA A 115 22.97 18.10 -3.59
C ALA A 115 21.91 18.71 -4.51
N MET A 116 20.65 18.79 -4.07
CA MET A 116 19.57 19.43 -4.84
C MET A 116 19.81 20.92 -5.07
N LYS A 117 20.50 21.61 -4.16
CA LYS A 117 20.87 23.05 -4.31
C LYS A 117 22.05 23.25 -5.27
N ALA A 118 22.86 22.21 -5.49
CA ALA A 118 24.00 22.28 -6.40
C ALA A 118 23.56 22.24 -7.88
N PRO A 119 24.36 22.80 -8.81
CA PRO A 119 24.03 22.71 -10.23
C PRO A 119 23.86 21.27 -10.72
N GLY A 120 22.73 20.99 -11.37
CA GLY A 120 22.38 19.65 -11.86
C GLY A 120 21.71 18.73 -10.84
N GLY A 121 21.66 19.09 -9.56
CA GLY A 121 21.09 18.25 -8.51
C GLY A 121 19.58 18.02 -8.67
N MET A 122 18.82 19.02 -9.07
CA MET A 122 17.39 18.92 -9.40
C MET A 122 17.09 18.21 -10.73
N GLU A 123 18.12 17.77 -11.44
CA GLU A 123 18.04 16.99 -12.69
C GLU A 123 18.54 15.57 -12.48
N HIS A 124 19.03 15.22 -11.27
CA HIS A 124 19.62 13.92 -11.00
C HIS A 124 18.58 12.92 -10.44
N PRO A 125 18.27 11.82 -11.17
CA PRO A 125 17.19 10.91 -10.82
C PRO A 125 17.34 10.28 -9.43
N GLY A 126 18.54 9.79 -9.10
CA GLY A 126 18.81 9.12 -7.83
C GLY A 126 18.65 10.05 -6.62
N ILE A 127 19.08 11.31 -6.72
CA ILE A 127 18.93 12.29 -5.64
C ILE A 127 17.44 12.56 -5.38
N LEU A 128 16.66 12.85 -6.41
CA LEU A 128 15.24 13.17 -6.29
C LEU A 128 14.43 11.96 -5.81
N HIS A 129 14.70 10.78 -6.34
CA HIS A 129 14.07 9.51 -5.93
C HIS A 129 14.28 9.22 -4.45
N LEU A 130 15.54 9.24 -3.99
CA LEU A 130 15.89 8.99 -2.60
C LEU A 130 15.33 10.05 -1.66
N TYR A 131 15.24 11.31 -2.11
CA TYR A 131 14.65 12.38 -1.30
C TYR A 131 13.14 12.17 -1.11
N CYS A 132 12.41 11.75 -2.14
CA CYS A 132 11.00 11.37 -2.00
C CYS A 132 10.82 10.25 -0.96
N HIS A 133 11.55 9.15 -1.09
CA HIS A 133 11.50 8.04 -0.13
C HIS A 133 11.96 8.41 1.29
N LEU A 134 12.94 9.30 1.41
CA LEU A 134 13.34 9.77 2.72
C LEU A 134 12.21 10.56 3.39
N MET A 135 11.58 11.47 2.64
CA MET A 135 10.65 12.44 3.22
C MET A 135 9.23 11.91 3.39
N GLU A 136 8.79 10.93 2.61
CA GLU A 136 7.42 10.41 2.68
C GLU A 136 7.03 9.86 4.07
N LEU A 137 7.99 9.40 4.86
CA LEU A 137 7.80 8.92 6.23
C LEU A 137 8.07 9.98 7.31
N SER A 138 8.51 11.18 6.93
CA SER A 138 8.81 12.26 7.87
C SER A 138 7.54 12.96 8.37
N ASP A 139 7.70 13.86 9.31
CA ASP A 139 6.65 14.79 9.76
C ASP A 139 6.33 15.90 8.73
N GLU A 140 7.18 16.07 7.73
CA GLU A 140 7.04 17.08 6.67
C GLU A 140 7.14 16.48 5.24
N PRO A 141 6.35 15.46 4.86
CA PRO A 141 6.50 14.76 3.58
C PRO A 141 6.35 15.69 2.36
N ILE A 142 5.55 16.74 2.49
CA ILE A 142 5.30 17.72 1.41
C ILE A 142 6.55 18.54 1.07
N ALA A 143 7.57 18.57 1.93
CA ALA A 143 8.86 19.22 1.61
C ALA A 143 9.54 18.59 0.38
N ALA A 144 9.21 17.32 0.04
CA ALA A 144 9.71 16.66 -1.17
C ALA A 144 8.91 16.98 -2.44
N MET A 145 7.84 17.77 -2.38
CA MET A 145 7.02 18.09 -3.57
C MET A 145 7.83 18.65 -4.75
N PRO A 146 8.83 19.57 -4.56
CA PRO A 146 9.63 20.02 -5.69
C PRO A 146 10.43 18.90 -6.38
N ALA A 147 10.93 17.91 -5.64
CA ALA A 147 11.61 16.73 -6.19
C ALA A 147 10.62 15.81 -6.91
N ALA A 148 9.46 15.57 -6.32
CA ALA A 148 8.37 14.82 -6.90
C ALA A 148 7.89 15.42 -8.23
N ASP A 149 7.66 16.74 -8.28
CA ASP A 149 7.25 17.46 -9.49
C ASP A 149 8.30 17.37 -10.60
N ALA A 150 9.59 17.44 -10.26
CA ALA A 150 10.66 17.27 -11.23
C ALA A 150 10.65 15.85 -11.85
N LEU A 151 10.46 14.81 -11.04
CA LEU A 151 10.43 13.43 -11.51
C LEU A 151 9.27 13.12 -12.47
N ARG A 152 8.15 13.88 -12.41
CA ARG A 152 7.00 13.67 -13.32
C ARG A 152 7.39 13.77 -14.81
N THR A 153 8.39 14.55 -15.13
CA THR A 153 8.72 14.89 -16.52
C THR A 153 10.16 14.62 -16.94
N LEU A 154 11.09 14.53 -16.01
CA LEU A 154 12.52 14.40 -16.33
C LEU A 154 12.85 13.06 -17.00
N PHE A 155 12.19 11.99 -16.61
CA PHE A 155 12.53 10.63 -17.07
C PHE A 155 11.28 9.91 -17.61
N PRO A 156 10.65 10.38 -18.69
CA PRO A 156 9.35 9.88 -19.16
C PRO A 156 9.37 8.43 -19.66
N LEU A 157 10.57 7.84 -19.84
CA LEU A 157 10.74 6.43 -20.21
C LEU A 157 11.10 5.54 -19.00
N ALA A 158 11.08 6.08 -17.79
CA ALA A 158 11.34 5.34 -16.57
C ALA A 158 10.07 5.33 -15.69
N GLY A 159 9.21 4.34 -15.88
CA GLY A 159 7.89 4.26 -15.25
C GLY A 159 7.96 4.43 -13.74
N HIS A 160 8.87 3.73 -13.05
CA HIS A 160 9.03 3.87 -11.61
C HIS A 160 9.46 5.27 -11.18
N LEU A 161 10.39 5.92 -11.88
CA LEU A 161 10.77 7.30 -11.53
C LEU A 161 9.63 8.31 -11.75
N THR A 162 8.84 8.11 -12.80
CA THR A 162 7.64 8.93 -13.06
C THR A 162 6.60 8.71 -11.95
N HIS A 163 6.37 7.47 -11.53
CA HIS A 163 5.47 7.09 -10.45
C HIS A 163 5.84 7.73 -9.10
N MET A 164 7.13 7.97 -8.83
CA MET A 164 7.61 8.50 -7.54
C MET A 164 6.90 9.76 -7.06
N ALA A 165 6.39 10.57 -7.98
CA ALA A 165 5.61 11.74 -7.60
C ALA A 165 4.36 11.38 -6.78
N SER A 166 3.75 10.22 -7.02
CA SER A 166 2.55 9.78 -6.31
C SER A 166 2.78 9.52 -4.82
N HIS A 167 4.01 9.17 -4.41
CA HIS A 167 4.35 9.02 -2.99
C HIS A 167 4.13 10.29 -2.18
N ILE A 168 4.40 11.45 -2.78
CA ILE A 168 4.23 12.75 -2.12
C ILE A 168 2.81 13.30 -2.34
N ASP A 169 2.22 13.04 -3.52
CA ASP A 169 0.85 13.44 -3.83
C ASP A 169 -0.16 12.92 -2.82
N ILE A 170 -0.05 11.64 -2.42
CA ILE A 170 -0.97 11.03 -1.46
C ILE A 170 -0.92 11.71 -0.09
N TRP A 171 0.24 12.17 0.35
CA TRP A 171 0.39 12.95 1.58
C TRP A 171 -0.16 14.38 1.44
N ALA A 172 -0.11 14.93 0.24
CA ALA A 172 -0.69 16.24 -0.07
C ALA A 172 -2.22 16.21 -0.25
N GLY A 173 -2.82 15.02 -0.38
CA GLY A 173 -4.24 14.85 -0.73
C GLY A 173 -4.52 14.99 -2.23
N HIS A 174 -3.49 14.94 -3.07
CA HIS A 174 -3.55 15.06 -4.54
C HIS A 174 -3.77 13.69 -5.20
N TYR A 175 -4.85 13.00 -4.80
CA TYR A 175 -5.11 11.62 -5.25
C TYR A 175 -5.35 11.51 -6.77
N LYS A 176 -5.90 12.56 -7.39
CA LYS A 176 -6.11 12.56 -8.86
C LYS A 176 -4.78 12.62 -9.61
N GLU A 177 -3.87 13.46 -9.15
CA GLU A 177 -2.52 13.57 -9.68
C GLU A 177 -1.75 12.27 -9.48
N ALA A 178 -1.86 11.66 -8.30
CA ALA A 178 -1.30 10.34 -8.01
C ALA A 178 -1.86 9.27 -8.95
N LEU A 179 -3.16 9.28 -9.24
CA LEU A 179 -3.78 8.36 -10.20
C LEU A 179 -3.23 8.56 -11.61
N ASP A 180 -3.23 9.81 -12.10
CA ASP A 180 -2.84 10.11 -13.48
C ASP A 180 -1.38 9.75 -13.75
N ILE A 181 -0.50 10.00 -12.78
CA ILE A 181 0.91 9.66 -12.94
C ILE A 181 1.13 8.14 -12.94
N ASN A 182 0.38 7.39 -12.14
CA ASN A 182 0.47 5.92 -12.13
C ASN A 182 -0.09 5.28 -13.41
N ILE A 183 -1.16 5.84 -13.99
CA ILE A 183 -1.63 5.43 -15.33
C ILE A 183 -0.54 5.68 -16.37
N THR A 184 0.15 6.82 -16.28
CA THR A 184 1.27 7.15 -17.19
C THR A 184 2.44 6.19 -16.99
N ALA A 185 2.84 5.93 -15.75
CA ALA A 185 3.91 4.99 -15.42
C ALA A 185 3.62 3.58 -15.93
N THR A 186 2.40 3.07 -15.73
CA THR A 186 1.98 1.75 -16.21
C THR A 186 2.07 1.65 -17.73
N LYS A 187 1.63 2.68 -18.49
CA LYS A 187 1.76 2.72 -19.95
C LYS A 187 3.21 2.75 -20.41
N THR A 188 4.07 3.49 -19.69
CA THR A 188 5.52 3.51 -19.96
C THR A 188 6.14 2.14 -19.76
N ASP A 189 5.76 1.45 -18.69
CA ASP A 189 6.24 0.10 -18.39
C ASP A 189 5.80 -0.91 -19.45
N ASP A 190 4.57 -0.82 -19.95
CA ASP A 190 4.08 -1.68 -21.04
C ASP A 190 4.88 -1.48 -22.34
N ALA A 191 5.21 -0.22 -22.67
CA ALA A 191 6.06 0.08 -23.83
C ALA A 191 7.49 -0.48 -23.68
N ILE A 192 8.04 -0.50 -22.47
CA ILE A 192 9.35 -1.12 -22.19
C ILE A 192 9.29 -2.63 -22.36
N VAL A 193 8.23 -3.28 -21.88
CA VAL A 193 8.03 -4.72 -22.06
C VAL A 193 7.90 -5.06 -23.54
N GLU A 194 7.14 -4.30 -24.30
CA GLU A 194 7.02 -4.48 -25.75
C GLU A 194 8.38 -4.34 -26.44
N PHE A 195 9.17 -3.33 -26.08
CA PHE A 195 10.49 -3.08 -26.63
C PHE A 195 11.51 -4.18 -26.28
N THR A 196 11.50 -4.67 -25.02
CA THR A 196 12.45 -5.67 -24.54
C THR A 196 12.03 -7.11 -24.86
N GLY A 197 10.75 -7.32 -25.14
CA GLY A 197 10.17 -8.65 -25.36
C GLY A 197 10.16 -9.54 -24.11
N SER A 198 10.32 -8.97 -22.90
CA SER A 198 10.43 -9.73 -21.67
C SER A 198 9.60 -9.11 -20.53
N GLU A 199 8.67 -9.90 -20.00
CA GLU A 199 7.93 -9.59 -18.77
C GLU A 199 8.54 -10.23 -17.52
N ALA A 200 9.31 -11.31 -17.69
CA ALA A 200 9.84 -12.12 -16.60
C ALA A 200 11.18 -11.59 -16.10
N ASN A 201 11.15 -10.48 -15.35
CA ASN A 201 12.34 -9.90 -14.72
C ASN A 201 11.96 -9.24 -13.38
N PHE A 202 12.97 -8.79 -12.62
CA PHE A 202 12.77 -8.12 -11.32
C PHE A 202 11.90 -6.87 -11.44
N TYR A 203 11.94 -6.16 -12.55
CA TYR A 203 11.17 -4.94 -12.78
C TYR A 203 9.64 -5.17 -12.75
N LYS A 204 9.19 -6.43 -12.90
CA LYS A 204 7.77 -6.79 -12.76
C LYS A 204 7.18 -6.35 -11.42
N GLY A 205 7.97 -6.41 -10.34
CA GLY A 205 7.54 -5.91 -9.02
C GLY A 205 7.20 -4.42 -9.05
N TYR A 206 8.01 -3.60 -9.69
CA TYR A 206 7.73 -2.16 -9.85
C TYR A 206 6.49 -1.89 -10.72
N ARG A 207 6.29 -2.66 -11.78
CA ARG A 207 5.08 -2.54 -12.63
C ARG A 207 3.80 -2.84 -11.83
N ILE A 208 3.81 -3.90 -11.02
CA ILE A 208 2.71 -4.26 -10.14
C ILE A 208 2.49 -3.16 -9.09
N HIS A 209 3.56 -2.65 -8.50
CA HIS A 209 3.53 -1.56 -7.53
C HIS A 209 2.90 -0.28 -8.11
N ASN A 210 3.28 0.14 -9.31
CA ASN A 210 2.69 1.28 -10.00
C ASN A 210 1.18 1.09 -10.23
N ALA A 211 0.76 -0.09 -10.68
CA ALA A 211 -0.65 -0.42 -10.88
C ALA A 211 -1.44 -0.46 -9.56
N HIS A 212 -0.85 -1.00 -8.51
CA HIS A 212 -1.43 -1.05 -7.17
C HIS A 212 -1.64 0.35 -6.59
N MET A 213 -0.63 1.22 -6.65
CA MET A 213 -0.73 2.62 -6.24
C MET A 213 -1.81 3.36 -7.05
N GLY A 214 -1.89 3.09 -8.36
CA GLY A 214 -2.94 3.64 -9.23
C GLY A 214 -4.34 3.18 -8.81
N ALA A 215 -4.54 1.90 -8.49
CA ALA A 215 -5.81 1.38 -7.99
C ALA A 215 -6.21 2.04 -6.66
N TRP A 216 -5.26 2.19 -5.75
CA TRP A 216 -5.49 2.84 -4.46
C TRP A 216 -5.86 4.33 -4.63
N ALA A 217 -5.11 5.07 -5.44
CA ALA A 217 -5.41 6.47 -5.73
C ALA A 217 -6.79 6.64 -6.39
N ALA A 218 -7.18 5.74 -7.31
CA ALA A 218 -8.51 5.72 -7.92
C ALA A 218 -9.62 5.47 -6.89
N ILE A 219 -9.40 4.59 -5.91
CA ILE A 219 -10.30 4.40 -4.75
C ILE A 219 -10.52 5.73 -4.04
N PHE A 220 -9.46 6.47 -3.75
CA PHE A 220 -9.53 7.73 -3.00
C PHE A 220 -10.13 8.88 -3.82
N CYS A 221 -10.02 8.83 -5.15
CA CYS A 221 -10.72 9.76 -6.07
C CYS A 221 -12.18 9.39 -6.32
N GLY A 222 -12.67 8.24 -5.86
CA GLY A 222 -14.01 7.74 -6.18
C GLY A 222 -14.22 7.35 -7.65
N GLN A 223 -13.14 6.99 -8.36
CA GLN A 223 -13.16 6.56 -9.76
C GLN A 223 -13.23 5.03 -9.85
N LYS A 224 -14.45 4.51 -9.73
CA LYS A 224 -14.73 3.06 -9.69
C LYS A 224 -14.21 2.32 -10.93
N GLU A 225 -14.54 2.83 -12.11
CA GLU A 225 -14.15 2.15 -13.36
C GLU A 225 -12.62 2.11 -13.51
N THR A 226 -11.95 3.21 -13.17
CA THR A 226 -10.48 3.26 -13.23
C THR A 226 -9.84 2.38 -12.16
N ALA A 227 -10.38 2.36 -10.93
CA ALA A 227 -9.89 1.48 -9.86
C ALA A 227 -9.96 0.01 -10.26
N MET A 228 -11.09 -0.43 -10.84
CA MET A 228 -11.24 -1.80 -11.35
C MET A 228 -10.29 -2.08 -12.52
N ALA A 229 -10.11 -1.14 -13.43
CA ALA A 229 -9.17 -1.31 -14.55
C ALA A 229 -7.73 -1.53 -14.02
N MET A 230 -7.27 -0.70 -13.08
CA MET A 230 -5.93 -0.84 -12.47
C MET A 230 -5.80 -2.14 -11.66
N ALA A 231 -6.84 -2.54 -10.92
CA ALA A 231 -6.86 -3.82 -10.22
C ALA A 231 -6.75 -5.02 -11.17
N ARG A 232 -7.45 -4.97 -12.33
CA ARG A 232 -7.33 -6.02 -13.36
C ARG A 232 -5.96 -6.02 -14.04
N VAL A 233 -5.32 -4.86 -14.22
CA VAL A 233 -3.92 -4.77 -14.66
C VAL A 233 -3.00 -5.46 -13.66
N THR A 234 -3.16 -5.22 -12.36
CA THR A 234 -2.40 -5.88 -11.30
C THR A 234 -2.60 -7.41 -11.36
N GLU A 235 -3.84 -7.88 -11.46
CA GLU A 235 -4.18 -9.31 -11.55
C GLU A 235 -3.56 -9.98 -12.79
N ALA A 236 -3.63 -9.32 -13.95
CA ALA A 236 -3.07 -9.85 -15.20
C ALA A 236 -1.54 -10.03 -15.15
N MET A 237 -0.85 -9.30 -14.29
CA MET A 237 0.58 -9.45 -14.06
C MET A 237 0.94 -10.59 -13.08
N LEU A 238 -0.06 -11.31 -12.56
CA LEU A 238 0.09 -12.41 -11.59
C LEU A 238 -0.37 -13.77 -12.17
N PRO A 239 0.10 -14.20 -13.37
CA PRO A 239 -0.31 -15.49 -13.91
C PRO A 239 0.23 -16.64 -13.04
N PRO A 240 -0.45 -17.81 -12.99
CA PRO A 240 -0.07 -18.93 -12.14
C PRO A 240 1.41 -19.36 -12.27
N GLY A 241 1.98 -19.27 -13.48
CA GLY A 241 3.38 -19.60 -13.72
C GLY A 241 4.37 -18.68 -12.98
N ASP A 242 4.05 -17.40 -12.84
CA ASP A 242 4.88 -16.42 -12.16
C ASP A 242 4.71 -16.49 -10.65
N VAL A 243 3.48 -16.64 -10.19
CA VAL A 243 3.15 -16.83 -8.78
C VAL A 243 3.79 -18.13 -8.25
N ASN A 244 3.76 -19.20 -9.03
CA ASN A 244 4.38 -20.49 -8.66
C ASN A 244 5.91 -20.54 -8.91
N GLY A 245 6.57 -19.42 -9.09
CA GLY A 245 8.03 -19.34 -9.11
C GLY A 245 8.68 -19.16 -10.47
N GLY A 246 7.93 -18.84 -11.55
CA GLY A 246 8.49 -18.61 -12.87
C GLY A 246 9.51 -17.45 -12.94
N VAL A 247 9.17 -16.32 -12.32
CA VAL A 247 10.09 -15.17 -12.16
C VAL A 247 11.24 -15.49 -11.21
N HIS A 248 10.99 -16.39 -10.28
CA HIS A 248 11.89 -16.82 -9.24
C HIS A 248 13.13 -17.59 -9.76
N HIS A 249 12.95 -18.50 -10.70
CA HIS A 249 14.09 -19.24 -11.29
C HIS A 249 15.09 -18.32 -11.97
N MET A 250 14.67 -17.18 -12.48
CA MET A 250 15.56 -16.24 -13.16
C MET A 250 16.39 -15.37 -12.23
N LEU A 251 15.88 -15.03 -11.02
CA LEU A 251 16.51 -14.01 -10.18
C LEU A 251 17.41 -14.60 -9.09
N PHE A 252 17.01 -15.67 -8.40
CA PHE A 252 17.69 -16.12 -7.19
C PHE A 252 17.77 -17.65 -7.02
N GLY A 253 17.08 -18.44 -7.81
CA GLY A 253 17.19 -19.91 -7.88
C GLY A 253 16.73 -20.71 -6.65
N LEU A 254 16.26 -20.08 -5.57
CA LEU A 254 16.09 -20.73 -4.29
C LEU A 254 14.80 -20.38 -3.51
N ILE A 255 13.99 -19.38 -3.94
CA ILE A 255 12.91 -18.85 -3.09
C ILE A 255 11.64 -18.58 -3.88
N PRO A 256 10.44 -18.95 -3.37
CA PRO A 256 9.16 -18.69 -4.02
C PRO A 256 8.73 -17.21 -3.87
N LEU A 257 9.50 -16.27 -4.44
CA LEU A 257 9.17 -14.82 -4.38
C LEU A 257 7.77 -14.54 -4.92
N GLY A 258 7.33 -15.29 -5.93
CA GLY A 258 5.98 -15.17 -6.47
C GLY A 258 4.90 -15.36 -5.41
N GLN A 259 5.00 -16.40 -4.58
CA GLN A 259 4.04 -16.66 -3.50
C GLN A 259 4.20 -15.71 -2.32
N LEU A 260 5.45 -15.36 -1.98
CA LEU A 260 5.71 -14.57 -0.77
C LEU A 260 5.43 -13.08 -0.96
N TYR A 261 5.71 -12.52 -2.15
CA TYR A 261 5.69 -11.07 -2.37
C TYR A 261 4.82 -10.61 -3.54
N LEU A 262 4.48 -11.47 -4.51
CA LEU A 262 3.64 -11.08 -5.65
C LEU A 262 2.18 -11.51 -5.46
N GLU A 263 1.94 -12.73 -4.99
CA GLU A 263 0.57 -13.23 -4.77
C GLU A 263 -0.28 -12.32 -3.88
N PRO A 264 0.26 -11.69 -2.80
CA PRO A 264 -0.53 -10.78 -1.97
C PRO A 264 -1.19 -9.62 -2.71
N TYR A 265 -0.64 -9.18 -3.84
CA TYR A 265 -1.29 -8.14 -4.66
C TYR A 265 -2.62 -8.59 -5.28
N SER A 266 -2.92 -9.89 -5.31
CA SER A 266 -4.19 -10.43 -5.80
C SER A 266 -5.41 -10.00 -4.97
N MET A 267 -5.19 -9.50 -3.74
CA MET A 267 -6.26 -8.95 -2.88
C MET A 267 -6.84 -7.64 -3.40
N VAL A 268 -6.13 -6.91 -4.25
CA VAL A 268 -6.47 -5.54 -4.69
C VAL A 268 -7.87 -5.46 -5.28
N LYS A 269 -8.25 -6.38 -6.17
CA LYS A 269 -9.57 -6.39 -6.80
C LYS A 269 -10.71 -6.50 -5.79
N TRP A 270 -10.53 -7.32 -4.75
CA TRP A 270 -11.54 -7.53 -3.72
C TRP A 270 -11.77 -6.24 -2.91
N HIS A 271 -10.69 -5.54 -2.53
CA HIS A 271 -10.79 -4.25 -1.87
C HIS A 271 -11.49 -3.19 -2.73
N VAL A 272 -11.19 -3.13 -4.04
CA VAL A 272 -11.87 -2.22 -4.97
C VAL A 272 -13.36 -2.52 -5.01
N MET A 273 -13.75 -3.79 -5.17
CA MET A 273 -15.16 -4.18 -5.23
C MET A 273 -15.91 -3.86 -3.93
N ILE A 274 -15.30 -4.13 -2.77
CA ILE A 274 -15.89 -3.77 -1.46
C ILE A 274 -16.08 -2.26 -1.37
N ARG A 275 -15.05 -1.48 -1.73
CA ARG A 275 -15.06 -0.02 -1.62
C ARG A 275 -16.23 0.60 -2.37
N PHE A 276 -16.56 0.06 -3.53
CA PHE A 276 -17.62 0.57 -4.39
C PHE A 276 -18.95 -0.17 -4.24
N GLY A 277 -19.07 -1.07 -3.25
CA GLY A 277 -20.31 -1.80 -2.98
C GLY A 277 -20.78 -2.69 -4.12
N MET A 278 -19.85 -3.32 -4.84
CA MET A 278 -20.09 -4.20 -5.97
C MET A 278 -20.49 -5.60 -5.49
N TRP A 279 -21.60 -5.68 -4.72
CA TRP A 279 -21.95 -6.89 -3.99
C TRP A 279 -22.29 -8.07 -4.91
N ASP A 280 -23.05 -7.84 -5.97
CA ASP A 280 -23.41 -8.88 -6.94
C ASP A 280 -22.18 -9.38 -7.69
N GLU A 281 -21.27 -8.48 -8.07
CA GLU A 281 -20.01 -8.81 -8.72
C GLU A 281 -19.09 -9.60 -7.80
N ILE A 282 -18.98 -9.25 -6.51
CA ILE A 282 -18.22 -10.01 -5.51
C ILE A 282 -18.74 -11.44 -5.43
N LEU A 283 -20.06 -11.62 -5.38
CA LEU A 283 -20.66 -12.96 -5.29
C LEU A 283 -20.49 -13.78 -6.57
N ALA A 284 -20.41 -13.11 -7.72
CA ALA A 284 -20.21 -13.74 -9.02
C ALA A 284 -18.73 -14.00 -9.35
N GLU A 285 -17.80 -13.27 -8.73
CA GLU A 285 -16.34 -13.39 -8.99
C GLU A 285 -15.87 -14.78 -8.55
N PRO A 286 -15.16 -15.53 -9.41
CA PRO A 286 -14.64 -16.83 -9.04
C PRO A 286 -13.55 -16.72 -7.95
N ILE A 287 -13.53 -17.70 -7.03
CA ILE A 287 -12.43 -17.88 -6.09
C ILE A 287 -11.41 -18.83 -6.73
N GLU A 288 -10.13 -18.56 -6.52
CA GLU A 288 -9.05 -19.38 -7.02
C GLU A 288 -9.15 -20.82 -6.51
N ALA A 289 -8.95 -21.79 -7.41
CA ALA A 289 -9.08 -23.22 -7.07
C ALA A 289 -7.85 -23.76 -6.29
N ASP A 290 -6.66 -23.21 -6.54
CA ASP A 290 -5.44 -23.55 -5.81
C ASP A 290 -5.33 -22.65 -4.57
N THR A 291 -5.91 -23.13 -3.46
CA THR A 291 -6.02 -22.41 -2.19
C THR A 291 -4.68 -22.21 -1.49
N ASP A 292 -3.66 -22.99 -1.83
CA ASP A 292 -2.32 -22.81 -1.27
C ASP A 292 -1.53 -21.80 -2.09
N LEU A 293 -1.61 -21.89 -3.42
CA LEU A 293 -0.93 -20.94 -4.30
C LEU A 293 -1.46 -19.52 -4.12
N TYR A 294 -2.79 -19.36 -4.05
CA TYR A 294 -3.49 -18.08 -3.94
C TYR A 294 -4.10 -17.85 -2.54
N ALA A 295 -3.37 -18.25 -1.49
CA ALA A 295 -3.93 -18.23 -0.14
C ALA A 295 -4.39 -16.84 0.32
N THR A 296 -3.71 -15.76 -0.07
CA THR A 296 -4.11 -14.39 0.27
C THR A 296 -5.38 -13.99 -0.49
N SER A 297 -5.45 -14.29 -1.80
CA SER A 297 -6.63 -14.02 -2.63
C SER A 297 -7.86 -14.76 -2.10
N VAL A 298 -7.71 -16.04 -1.75
CA VAL A 298 -8.81 -16.89 -1.25
C VAL A 298 -9.34 -16.36 0.08
N ALA A 299 -8.48 -16.08 1.04
CA ALA A 299 -8.88 -15.47 2.30
C ALA A 299 -9.60 -14.14 2.08
N THR A 300 -9.04 -13.26 1.25
CA THR A 300 -9.66 -11.95 0.96
C THR A 300 -10.98 -12.09 0.22
N ALA A 301 -11.15 -13.11 -0.63
CA ALA A 301 -12.41 -13.42 -1.29
C ALA A 301 -13.51 -13.80 -0.29
N HIS A 302 -13.20 -14.66 0.69
CA HIS A 302 -14.16 -15.03 1.74
C HIS A 302 -14.51 -13.84 2.63
N TYR A 303 -13.54 -12.98 2.97
CA TYR A 303 -13.80 -11.70 3.61
C TYR A 303 -14.77 -10.83 2.78
N ALA A 304 -14.47 -10.62 1.49
CA ALA A 304 -15.28 -9.79 0.60
C ALA A 304 -16.73 -10.33 0.47
N ARG A 305 -16.89 -11.63 0.29
CA ARG A 305 -18.22 -12.28 0.24
C ARG A 305 -18.97 -12.15 1.56
N GLY A 306 -18.27 -12.30 2.68
CA GLY A 306 -18.85 -12.10 4.01
C GLY A 306 -19.39 -10.68 4.18
N ILE A 307 -18.61 -9.65 3.78
CA ILE A 307 -19.06 -8.24 3.79
C ILE A 307 -20.24 -8.03 2.83
N ALA A 308 -20.21 -8.62 1.63
CA ALA A 308 -21.31 -8.50 0.67
C ALA A 308 -22.61 -9.09 1.22
N TYR A 309 -22.57 -10.32 1.72
CA TYR A 309 -23.75 -10.97 2.33
C TYR A 309 -24.27 -10.20 3.53
N ALA A 310 -23.39 -9.75 4.44
CA ALA A 310 -23.80 -8.94 5.59
C ALA A 310 -24.47 -7.63 5.14
N SER A 311 -23.88 -6.92 4.17
CA SER A 311 -24.43 -5.68 3.62
C SER A 311 -25.78 -5.87 2.94
N MET A 312 -26.04 -7.06 2.37
CA MET A 312 -27.32 -7.44 1.78
C MET A 312 -28.35 -7.98 2.83
N GLY A 313 -27.95 -8.11 4.10
CA GLY A 313 -28.80 -8.65 5.17
C GLY A 313 -28.90 -10.17 5.20
N LEU A 314 -28.04 -10.88 4.47
CA LEU A 314 -27.96 -12.33 4.40
C LEU A 314 -26.97 -12.84 5.48
N ILE A 315 -27.40 -12.77 6.75
CA ILE A 315 -26.51 -12.96 7.90
C ILE A 315 -25.97 -14.39 7.99
N ALA A 316 -26.79 -15.39 7.70
CA ALA A 316 -26.37 -16.79 7.79
C ALA A 316 -25.27 -17.11 6.75
N GLU A 317 -25.38 -16.56 5.56
CA GLU A 317 -24.39 -16.68 4.51
C GLU A 317 -23.11 -15.91 4.87
N ALA A 318 -23.25 -14.73 5.47
CA ALA A 318 -22.10 -13.95 5.96
C ALA A 318 -21.31 -14.70 7.04
N GLU A 319 -22.01 -15.37 7.98
CA GLU A 319 -21.37 -16.19 9.02
C GLU A 319 -20.67 -17.42 8.43
N GLN A 320 -21.22 -18.01 7.35
CA GLN A 320 -20.55 -19.11 6.64
C GLN A 320 -19.24 -18.64 5.98
N GLU A 321 -19.26 -17.49 5.32
CA GLU A 321 -18.06 -16.93 4.72
C GLU A 321 -17.03 -16.50 5.80
N GLN A 322 -17.51 -15.97 6.93
CA GLN A 322 -16.64 -15.68 8.08
C GLN A 322 -15.94 -16.93 8.61
N ALA A 323 -16.66 -18.05 8.72
CA ALA A 323 -16.06 -19.31 9.18
C ALA A 323 -14.95 -19.79 8.22
N LYS A 324 -15.17 -19.69 6.91
CA LYS A 324 -14.14 -20.00 5.90
C LYS A 324 -12.95 -19.05 5.99
N TYR A 325 -13.20 -17.74 6.14
CA TYR A 325 -12.15 -16.75 6.31
C TYR A 325 -11.24 -17.05 7.51
N LEU A 326 -11.85 -17.46 8.64
CA LEU A 326 -11.09 -17.85 9.83
C LEU A 326 -10.30 -19.15 9.61
N GLU A 327 -10.84 -20.10 8.85
CA GLU A 327 -10.12 -21.32 8.43
C GLU A 327 -8.94 -20.97 7.50
N ASP A 328 -9.15 -20.07 6.54
CA ASP A 328 -8.09 -19.60 5.66
C ASP A 328 -6.95 -18.90 6.41
N MET A 329 -7.25 -18.13 7.46
CA MET A 329 -6.22 -17.49 8.30
C MET A 329 -5.27 -18.49 8.96
N ASP A 330 -5.72 -19.73 9.19
CA ASP A 330 -4.93 -20.84 9.74
C ASP A 330 -4.13 -21.59 8.64
N ASN A 331 -4.29 -21.22 7.35
CA ASN A 331 -3.57 -21.86 6.25
C ASN A 331 -2.08 -21.58 6.34
N LYS A 332 -1.28 -22.64 6.44
CA LYS A 332 0.19 -22.56 6.52
C LYS A 332 0.84 -21.92 5.29
N ALA A 333 0.14 -21.93 4.14
CA ALA A 333 0.61 -21.27 2.92
C ALA A 333 0.71 -19.74 3.06
N LEU A 334 0.02 -19.13 4.03
CA LEU A 334 0.15 -17.71 4.35
C LEU A 334 1.44 -17.35 5.09
N GLN A 335 2.14 -18.35 5.65
CA GLN A 335 3.32 -18.11 6.45
C GLN A 335 4.43 -17.41 5.64
N GLY A 336 4.89 -16.28 6.14
CA GLY A 336 5.95 -15.49 5.53
C GLY A 336 5.51 -14.66 4.31
N ARG A 337 4.24 -14.70 3.90
CA ARG A 337 3.73 -13.82 2.85
C ARG A 337 3.65 -12.39 3.35
N MET A 338 4.07 -11.48 2.51
CA MET A 338 4.11 -10.04 2.81
C MET A 338 3.57 -9.24 1.63
N LEU A 339 2.80 -8.22 1.95
CA LEU A 339 2.58 -7.10 1.04
C LEU A 339 3.51 -5.98 1.53
N HIS A 340 4.53 -5.67 0.76
CA HIS A 340 5.62 -4.77 1.15
C HIS A 340 6.14 -5.10 2.57
N ASN A 341 5.87 -4.26 3.57
CA ASN A 341 6.40 -4.35 4.94
C ASN A 341 5.47 -5.11 5.90
N ASN A 342 4.22 -5.36 5.50
CA ASN A 342 3.24 -6.01 6.36
C ASN A 342 3.09 -7.48 6.04
N PHE A 343 3.11 -8.32 7.09
CA PHE A 343 2.72 -9.72 6.96
C PHE A 343 1.23 -9.81 6.56
N ILE A 344 0.92 -10.73 5.67
CA ILE A 344 -0.48 -11.09 5.38
C ILE A 344 -1.10 -11.72 6.62
N MET A 345 -0.42 -12.69 7.22
CA MET A 345 -0.79 -13.30 8.49
C MET A 345 0.43 -13.49 9.39
N SER A 346 0.31 -13.12 10.66
CA SER A 346 1.32 -13.31 11.70
C SER A 346 0.66 -13.46 13.07
N GLU A 347 1.19 -14.35 13.89
CA GLU A 347 0.79 -14.49 15.30
C GLU A 347 1.33 -13.31 16.14
N GLU A 348 2.58 -12.95 15.92
CA GLU A 348 3.37 -12.06 16.77
C GLU A 348 3.36 -10.61 16.33
N ALA A 349 3.25 -10.36 15.01
CA ALA A 349 3.30 -9.02 14.43
C ALA A 349 1.91 -8.52 13.99
N PRO A 350 1.74 -7.18 13.83
CA PRO A 350 0.63 -6.63 13.09
C PRO A 350 0.53 -7.27 11.69
N CYS A 351 -0.68 -7.57 11.24
CA CYS A 351 -0.87 -8.22 9.95
C CYS A 351 -2.23 -7.89 9.34
N ILE A 352 -2.27 -7.97 8.00
CA ILE A 352 -3.38 -7.47 7.19
C ILE A 352 -4.68 -8.23 7.47
N LEU A 353 -4.66 -9.57 7.51
CA LEU A 353 -5.89 -10.35 7.67
C LEU A 353 -6.56 -10.17 9.04
N LYS A 354 -5.82 -9.79 10.09
CA LYS A 354 -6.44 -9.47 11.39
C LYS A 354 -7.35 -8.25 11.32
N VAL A 355 -7.05 -7.27 10.47
CA VAL A 355 -7.94 -6.12 10.22
C VAL A 355 -9.26 -6.62 9.62
N GLY A 356 -9.19 -7.43 8.57
CA GLY A 356 -10.38 -8.01 7.92
C GLY A 356 -11.25 -8.85 8.87
N LYS A 357 -10.61 -9.59 9.77
CA LYS A 357 -11.31 -10.40 10.79
C LYS A 357 -12.24 -9.54 11.65
N GLU A 358 -11.72 -8.46 12.20
CA GLU A 358 -12.49 -7.58 13.08
C GLU A 358 -13.52 -6.74 12.29
N MET A 359 -13.17 -6.32 11.04
CA MET A 359 -14.09 -5.64 10.14
C MET A 359 -15.31 -6.50 9.82
N LEU A 360 -15.10 -7.75 9.40
CA LEU A 360 -16.20 -8.67 9.05
C LEU A 360 -17.06 -9.04 10.26
N ALA A 361 -16.42 -9.33 11.40
CA ALA A 361 -17.15 -9.59 12.63
C ALA A 361 -17.99 -8.39 13.08
N GLY A 362 -17.42 -7.20 13.00
CA GLY A 362 -18.12 -5.95 13.32
C GLY A 362 -19.32 -5.70 12.42
N GLU A 363 -19.20 -5.89 11.12
CA GLU A 363 -20.28 -5.73 10.15
C GLU A 363 -21.42 -6.75 10.43
N ILE A 364 -21.10 -8.02 10.66
CA ILE A 364 -22.09 -9.06 10.98
C ILE A 364 -22.83 -8.71 12.27
N GLU A 365 -22.15 -8.35 13.34
CA GLU A 365 -22.80 -7.98 14.61
C GLU A 365 -23.66 -6.72 14.48
N TYR A 366 -23.22 -5.74 13.65
CA TYR A 366 -24.03 -4.57 13.32
C TYR A 366 -25.36 -4.98 12.65
N ARG A 367 -25.33 -5.87 11.68
CA ARG A 367 -26.52 -6.38 10.98
C ARG A 367 -27.45 -7.19 11.87
N LYS A 368 -26.92 -7.86 12.88
CA LYS A 368 -27.72 -8.53 13.93
C LYS A 368 -28.39 -7.54 14.89
N GLY A 369 -28.00 -6.27 14.88
CA GLY A 369 -28.46 -5.25 15.83
C GLY A 369 -27.69 -5.22 17.15
N ASN A 370 -26.56 -5.93 17.24
CA ASN A 370 -25.68 -5.96 18.40
C ASN A 370 -24.66 -4.80 18.34
N PHE A 371 -25.18 -3.55 18.34
CA PHE A 371 -24.40 -2.37 18.01
C PHE A 371 -23.17 -2.13 18.92
N GLU A 372 -23.31 -2.33 20.23
CA GLU A 372 -22.18 -2.16 21.16
C GLU A 372 -21.03 -3.11 20.81
N LYS A 373 -21.35 -4.39 20.55
CA LYS A 373 -20.36 -5.39 20.16
C LYS A 373 -19.76 -5.07 18.78
N ALA A 374 -20.58 -4.64 17.85
CA ALA A 374 -20.13 -4.21 16.53
C ALA A 374 -19.10 -3.08 16.61
N PHE A 375 -19.39 -2.04 17.40
CA PHE A 375 -18.48 -0.91 17.57
C PHE A 375 -17.19 -1.29 18.33
N GLU A 376 -17.26 -2.22 19.30
CA GLU A 376 -16.06 -2.76 19.93
C GLU A 376 -15.11 -3.40 18.89
N LEU A 377 -15.65 -4.27 18.03
CA LEU A 377 -14.89 -4.96 16.96
C LEU A 377 -14.36 -3.97 15.92
N LEU A 378 -15.15 -3.02 15.48
CA LEU A 378 -14.73 -2.02 14.50
C LEU A 378 -13.66 -1.06 15.05
N ARG A 379 -13.70 -0.71 16.36
CA ARG A 379 -12.62 0.05 16.98
C ARG A 379 -11.32 -0.76 17.04
N GLU A 380 -11.43 -2.07 17.28
CA GLU A 380 -10.29 -2.97 17.22
C GLU A 380 -9.74 -3.07 15.78
N ALA A 381 -10.61 -3.14 14.77
CA ALA A 381 -10.19 -3.08 13.37
C ALA A 381 -9.41 -1.78 13.06
N VAL A 382 -9.89 -0.62 13.51
CA VAL A 382 -9.18 0.66 13.36
C VAL A 382 -7.83 0.63 14.08
N ARG A 383 -7.76 0.07 15.29
CA ARG A 383 -6.50 -0.06 16.02
C ARG A 383 -5.50 -0.94 15.28
N LEU A 384 -5.94 -2.04 14.70
CA LEU A 384 -5.11 -2.96 13.92
C LEU A 384 -4.64 -2.32 12.62
N ASP A 385 -5.54 -1.65 11.88
CA ASP A 385 -5.26 -0.95 10.63
C ASP A 385 -4.21 0.16 10.84
N THR A 386 -4.45 1.04 11.81
CA THR A 386 -3.51 2.14 12.14
C THR A 386 -2.22 1.65 12.78
N GLY A 387 -2.16 0.40 13.23
CA GLY A 387 -0.99 -0.27 13.78
C GLY A 387 -0.17 -1.03 12.74
N LEU A 388 -0.61 -1.12 11.48
CA LEU A 388 0.19 -1.68 10.39
C LEU A 388 1.42 -0.81 10.14
N LEU A 389 2.49 -1.44 9.65
CA LEU A 389 3.67 -0.72 9.21
C LEU A 389 3.34 0.11 7.96
N TYR A 390 4.11 1.17 7.76
CA TYR A 390 4.00 1.95 6.53
C TYR A 390 4.21 1.06 5.30
N ASP A 391 3.35 1.25 4.32
CA ASP A 391 3.37 0.59 3.01
C ASP A 391 3.06 1.59 1.89
N GLU A 392 3.32 1.19 0.66
CA GLU A 392 3.28 2.00 -0.56
C GLU A 392 2.37 1.38 -1.65
N PRO A 393 1.03 1.58 -1.57
CA PRO A 393 0.21 2.25 -0.56
C PRO A 393 -0.07 1.38 0.67
N TRP A 394 -0.82 1.93 1.67
CA TRP A 394 -1.14 1.24 2.93
C TRP A 394 -1.68 -0.17 2.73
N GLY A 395 -1.19 -1.12 3.54
CA GLY A 395 -1.49 -2.55 3.41
C GLY A 395 -2.97 -2.90 3.52
N TRP A 396 -3.75 -2.18 4.35
CA TRP A 396 -5.21 -2.22 4.31
C TRP A 396 -5.73 -1.08 3.45
N MET A 397 -6.14 -1.38 2.22
CA MET A 397 -6.42 -0.38 1.17
C MET A 397 -7.63 0.53 1.47
N ILE A 398 -8.52 0.11 2.36
CA ILE A 398 -9.75 0.83 2.71
C ILE A 398 -9.70 1.16 4.19
N PRO A 399 -9.43 2.41 4.60
CA PRO A 399 -9.34 2.76 6.01
C PRO A 399 -10.54 2.27 6.82
N ALA A 400 -10.28 1.48 7.87
CA ALA A 400 -11.32 0.91 8.74
C ALA A 400 -12.18 1.99 9.40
N GLU A 401 -11.61 3.18 9.61
CA GLU A 401 -12.28 4.38 10.12
C GLU A 401 -13.49 4.79 9.27
N HIS A 402 -13.47 4.55 7.95
CA HIS A 402 -14.59 4.92 7.09
C HIS A 402 -15.85 4.11 7.41
N ALA A 403 -15.71 2.83 7.71
CA ALA A 403 -16.84 1.97 8.11
C ALA A 403 -17.28 2.28 9.54
N LEU A 404 -16.33 2.36 10.49
CA LEU A 404 -16.64 2.72 11.88
C LEU A 404 -17.39 4.04 11.96
N GLY A 405 -16.86 5.10 11.35
CA GLY A 405 -17.48 6.43 11.37
C GLY A 405 -18.87 6.46 10.73
N ALA A 406 -19.06 5.76 9.59
CA ALA A 406 -20.35 5.67 8.93
C ALA A 406 -21.41 4.97 9.78
N LEU A 407 -21.07 3.85 10.41
CA LEU A 407 -22.00 3.07 11.20
C LEU A 407 -22.29 3.72 12.57
N LEU A 408 -21.32 4.41 13.17
CA LEU A 408 -21.53 5.27 14.34
C LEU A 408 -22.53 6.39 14.03
N LEU A 409 -22.34 7.08 12.91
CA LEU A 409 -23.23 8.16 12.48
C LEU A 409 -24.65 7.65 12.24
N ASP A 410 -24.80 6.48 11.60
CA ASP A 410 -26.09 5.84 11.33
C ASP A 410 -26.87 5.52 12.65
N GLN A 411 -26.16 5.23 13.74
CA GLN A 411 -26.74 4.99 15.06
C GLN A 411 -26.83 6.25 15.95
N GLY A 412 -26.47 7.43 15.39
CA GLY A 412 -26.58 8.71 16.11
C GLY A 412 -25.41 9.01 17.06
N HIS A 413 -24.32 8.26 17.03
CA HIS A 413 -23.09 8.53 17.77
C HIS A 413 -22.24 9.61 17.08
N VAL A 414 -22.85 10.79 16.85
CA VAL A 414 -22.31 11.84 15.98
C VAL A 414 -20.97 12.37 16.49
N GLU A 415 -20.81 12.52 17.79
CA GLU A 415 -19.59 13.07 18.40
C GLU A 415 -18.38 12.13 18.16
N GLU A 416 -18.54 10.83 18.40
CA GLU A 416 -17.49 9.85 18.15
C GLU A 416 -17.20 9.73 16.65
N ALA A 417 -18.23 9.67 15.81
CA ALA A 417 -18.06 9.64 14.34
C ALA A 417 -17.26 10.86 13.85
N THR A 418 -17.53 12.05 14.40
CA THR A 418 -16.75 13.27 14.08
C THR A 418 -15.27 13.10 14.41
N GLN A 419 -14.96 12.53 15.58
CA GLN A 419 -13.57 12.28 15.99
C GLN A 419 -12.88 11.28 15.07
N VAL A 420 -13.57 10.20 14.70
CA VAL A 420 -13.07 9.18 13.76
C VAL A 420 -12.72 9.80 12.41
N PHE A 421 -13.62 10.61 11.82
CA PHE A 421 -13.34 11.25 10.54
C PHE A 421 -12.26 12.33 10.63
N ARG A 422 -12.16 13.06 11.73
CA ARG A 422 -11.06 14.01 11.96
C ARG A 422 -9.71 13.29 12.10
N SER A 423 -9.67 12.12 12.73
CA SER A 423 -8.49 11.27 12.81
C SER A 423 -8.08 10.79 11.41
N ASN A 424 -9.03 10.26 10.66
CA ASN A 424 -8.81 9.79 9.29
C ASN A 424 -8.24 10.88 8.38
N LEU A 425 -8.79 12.09 8.42
CA LEU A 425 -8.34 13.23 7.60
C LEU A 425 -6.96 13.78 7.99
N LYS A 426 -6.41 13.42 9.16
CA LYS A 426 -5.02 13.73 9.50
C LYS A 426 -4.04 12.83 8.76
N MET A 427 -4.40 11.55 8.59
CA MET A 427 -3.59 10.58 7.88
C MET A 427 -3.80 10.68 6.35
N TYR A 428 -5.05 10.73 5.94
CA TYR A 428 -5.48 10.73 4.55
C TYR A 428 -6.10 12.10 4.21
N LYS A 429 -5.23 13.10 4.09
CA LYS A 429 -5.62 14.50 3.90
C LYS A 429 -6.55 14.64 2.70
N ASP A 430 -7.60 15.43 2.86
CA ASP A 430 -8.55 15.83 1.81
C ASP A 430 -9.21 14.65 1.04
N ASN A 431 -9.17 13.41 1.57
CA ASN A 431 -9.86 12.31 0.93
C ASN A 431 -11.38 12.50 0.96
N MET A 432 -12.03 12.26 -0.18
CA MET A 432 -13.46 12.53 -0.34
C MET A 432 -14.36 11.72 0.60
N TRP A 433 -13.92 10.53 1.04
CA TRP A 433 -14.71 9.67 1.92
C TRP A 433 -14.74 10.23 3.34
N GLY A 434 -13.58 10.56 3.91
CA GLY A 434 -13.48 11.20 5.22
C GLY A 434 -14.15 12.56 5.25
N LEU A 435 -14.01 13.37 4.18
CA LEU A 435 -14.67 14.68 4.05
C LEU A 435 -16.20 14.54 4.02
N LEU A 436 -16.74 13.54 3.30
CA LEU A 436 -18.18 13.28 3.31
C LEU A 436 -18.69 12.96 4.71
N GLY A 437 -18.00 12.05 5.43
CA GLY A 437 -18.38 11.64 6.76
C GLY A 437 -18.33 12.79 7.76
N LEU A 438 -17.25 13.57 7.74
CA LEU A 438 -17.13 14.75 8.59
C LEU A 438 -18.21 15.78 8.28
N TYR A 439 -18.48 16.06 6.99
CA TYR A 439 -19.56 16.96 6.57
C TYR A 439 -20.90 16.51 7.13
N GLN A 440 -21.26 15.23 7.00
CA GLN A 440 -22.53 14.69 7.48
C GLN A 440 -22.67 14.80 9.01
N CYS A 441 -21.59 14.58 9.76
CA CYS A 441 -21.57 14.76 11.22
C CYS A 441 -21.81 16.22 11.59
N LEU A 442 -21.07 17.16 10.99
CA LEU A 442 -21.17 18.59 11.27
C LEU A 442 -22.53 19.17 10.84
N GLU A 443 -23.09 18.72 9.71
CA GLU A 443 -24.44 19.10 9.29
C GLU A 443 -25.50 18.66 10.29
N THR A 444 -25.38 17.43 10.82
CA THR A 444 -26.30 16.88 11.81
C THR A 444 -26.33 17.71 13.11
N THR A 445 -25.18 18.26 13.52
CA THR A 445 -25.06 19.11 14.71
C THR A 445 -25.31 20.58 14.44
N GLY A 446 -25.44 20.99 13.18
CA GLY A 446 -25.58 22.41 12.81
C GLY A 446 -24.28 23.20 12.97
N ASP A 447 -23.13 22.54 12.97
CA ASP A 447 -21.82 23.19 13.10
C ASP A 447 -21.51 24.09 11.89
N PRO A 448 -21.11 25.36 12.10
CA PRO A 448 -20.80 26.27 10.99
C PRO A 448 -19.64 25.81 10.11
N GLU A 449 -18.75 24.93 10.59
CA GLU A 449 -17.65 24.34 9.80
C GLU A 449 -18.20 23.46 8.64
N ALA A 450 -19.42 22.94 8.75
CA ALA A 450 -20.03 22.07 7.74
C ALA A 450 -19.97 22.65 6.32
N ALA A 451 -20.19 23.95 6.18
CA ALA A 451 -20.14 24.63 4.87
C ALA A 451 -18.74 24.57 4.23
N ASN A 452 -17.69 24.72 5.03
CA ASN A 452 -16.30 24.64 4.53
C ASN A 452 -15.93 23.20 4.17
N VAL A 453 -16.25 22.22 5.03
CA VAL A 453 -15.99 20.81 4.78
C VAL A 453 -16.75 20.32 3.54
N LYS A 454 -18.01 20.78 3.36
CA LYS A 454 -18.79 20.52 2.12
C LYS A 454 -18.08 21.00 0.87
N LYS A 455 -17.51 22.20 0.90
CA LYS A 455 -16.74 22.74 -0.23
C LYS A 455 -15.52 21.89 -0.55
N LEU A 456 -14.77 21.44 0.47
CA LEU A 456 -13.63 20.55 0.29
C LEU A 456 -14.07 19.20 -0.30
N PHE A 457 -15.17 18.64 0.21
CA PHE A 457 -15.75 17.41 -0.35
C PHE A 457 -16.15 17.58 -1.82
N ASP A 458 -16.82 18.69 -2.19
CA ASP A 458 -17.22 18.95 -3.57
C ASP A 458 -16.02 19.07 -4.50
N GLN A 459 -14.92 19.64 -4.02
CA GLN A 459 -13.66 19.71 -4.76
C GLN A 459 -13.03 18.31 -4.92
N ALA A 460 -12.86 17.56 -3.83
CA ALA A 460 -12.26 16.24 -3.82
C ALA A 460 -13.05 15.22 -4.65
N SER A 461 -14.39 15.35 -4.68
CA SER A 461 -15.28 14.47 -5.45
C SER A 461 -15.55 14.92 -6.88
N SER A 462 -14.96 16.03 -7.33
CA SER A 462 -15.26 16.63 -8.64
C SER A 462 -14.94 15.73 -9.84
N THR A 463 -13.98 14.80 -9.66
CA THR A 463 -13.55 13.85 -10.71
C THR A 463 -14.10 12.44 -10.51
N ALA A 464 -14.91 12.22 -9.45
CA ALA A 464 -15.46 10.91 -9.15
C ALA A 464 -16.52 10.50 -10.20
N ASP A 465 -16.49 9.24 -10.62
CA ASP A 465 -17.54 8.61 -11.43
C ASP A 465 -18.65 7.99 -10.55
N THR A 466 -18.41 7.90 -9.25
CA THR A 466 -19.30 7.29 -8.26
C THR A 466 -19.92 8.37 -7.36
N LYS A 467 -21.25 8.39 -7.27
CA LYS A 467 -21.97 9.26 -6.33
C LYS A 467 -22.00 8.61 -4.95
N LEU A 468 -21.45 9.31 -3.97
CA LEU A 468 -21.44 8.86 -2.60
C LEU A 468 -22.66 9.34 -1.82
N ALA A 469 -23.31 8.44 -1.11
CA ALA A 469 -24.34 8.75 -0.12
C ALA A 469 -23.84 8.59 1.34
N ALA A 470 -22.81 7.77 1.53
CA ALA A 470 -22.17 7.51 2.80
C ALA A 470 -20.68 7.15 2.58
N THR A 471 -19.89 7.16 3.64
CA THR A 471 -18.45 6.85 3.61
C THR A 471 -18.15 5.36 3.51
N CYS A 472 -19.15 4.51 3.73
CA CYS A 472 -19.14 3.08 3.47
C CYS A 472 -20.42 2.69 2.74
N PHE A 473 -20.32 1.88 1.69
CA PHE A 473 -21.50 1.35 0.99
C PHE A 473 -22.32 0.41 1.87
N CYS A 474 -21.76 -0.16 2.92
CA CYS A 474 -22.47 -0.88 3.96
C CYS A 474 -23.51 0.02 4.68
N ALA A 475 -23.17 1.25 5.06
CA ALA A 475 -24.11 2.18 5.71
C ALA A 475 -25.30 2.58 4.79
N LYS A 476 -25.09 2.70 3.49
CA LYS A 476 -26.15 3.02 2.52
C LYS A 476 -27.29 1.99 2.52
N MET A 477 -26.98 0.72 2.80
CA MET A 477 -28.00 -0.35 2.88
C MET A 477 -28.77 -0.34 4.20
N ALA A 478 -28.19 0.15 5.28
CA ALA A 478 -28.84 0.22 6.59
C ALA A 478 -30.10 1.11 6.60
N GLY A 479 -30.10 2.21 5.81
CA GLY A 479 -31.27 3.08 5.64
C GLY A 479 -32.33 2.58 4.65
N ALA A 480 -32.04 1.59 3.84
CA ALA A 480 -33.04 0.93 2.98
C ALA A 480 -33.91 0.04 3.89
N LYS A 481 -35.21 0.39 4.00
CA LYS A 481 -36.19 -0.45 4.73
C LYS A 481 -35.98 -1.90 4.33
N SER A 482 -35.63 -2.75 5.29
CA SER A 482 -35.55 -4.21 5.09
C SER A 482 -36.75 -4.69 4.27
N PRO A 483 -36.54 -5.55 3.25
CA PRO A 483 -37.66 -6.20 2.61
C PRO A 483 -38.49 -6.85 3.72
N LYS A 484 -39.77 -6.50 3.82
CA LYS A 484 -40.67 -7.16 4.77
C LYS A 484 -40.52 -8.67 4.54
N ALA A 485 -40.13 -9.38 5.58
CA ALA A 485 -40.16 -10.84 5.57
C ALA A 485 -41.51 -11.31 4.97
N PRO A 486 -41.50 -12.25 4.06
CA PRO A 486 -42.76 -12.74 3.50
C PRO A 486 -43.62 -13.25 4.66
N SER A 487 -44.81 -12.64 4.81
CA SER A 487 -45.78 -13.07 5.83
C SER A 487 -46.01 -14.58 5.68
N PRO A 488 -46.03 -15.36 6.76
CA PRO A 488 -46.33 -16.79 6.69
C PRO A 488 -47.68 -16.97 5.99
N LYS A 489 -47.67 -17.69 4.89
CA LYS A 489 -48.93 -18.09 4.22
C LYS A 489 -49.71 -18.90 5.23
N ASN A 490 -50.85 -18.35 5.70
CA ASN A 490 -51.85 -19.10 6.41
C ASN A 490 -52.31 -20.27 5.49
N GLU A 491 -51.80 -21.46 5.75
CA GLU A 491 -52.44 -22.67 5.25
C GLU A 491 -53.79 -22.80 5.95
N CYS A 492 -54.81 -22.37 5.24
CA CYS A 492 -56.19 -22.74 5.59
C CYS A 492 -56.34 -24.25 5.53
N CYS A 493 -56.47 -24.85 6.72
CA CYS A 493 -57.10 -26.17 6.83
C CYS A 493 -58.50 -26.10 6.23
N GLY A 494 -58.69 -26.69 5.05
CA GLY A 494 -59.99 -26.99 4.49
C GLY A 494 -60.30 -28.45 4.78
N THR A 495 -61.17 -28.69 5.74
CA THR A 495 -61.85 -29.93 5.97
C THR A 495 -62.96 -30.08 4.92
N ALA A 496 -62.96 -31.15 4.17
CA ALA A 496 -64.09 -31.95 3.77
C ALA A 496 -63.63 -33.22 3.03
#